data_e80267d908f2799ce7ed3dfe6a7dfc23
#
_entry.id   e80267d908f2799ce7ed3dfe6a7dfc23
#
_cell.length_a   1.000
_cell.length_b   1.000
_cell.length_c   1.000
_cell.angle_alpha   90.00
_cell.angle_beta   90.00
_cell.angle_gamma   90.00
#
_symmetry.space_group_name_H-M   'P 1'
#
loop_
_entity.id
_entity.type
_entity.pdbx_description
1 polymer ?
#
loop_
_entity_poly.entity_id
_entity_poly.type
_entity_poly.pdbx_seq_one_letter_code
_entity_poly.pdbx_strand_id
1 'polypeptide(L)'
;MRKKRKKQLQTARTPTEHTVNVRRNRVINTGYSENGASSTKGSLAAWNPMRSSPQSDIDANLDVLRARSADLVMGTPVAASAINTSKSNVVGAGLKLSPRPSYKLLGITAEAAEEWARGVKAEFDLWALSKHCDIAKRNNFYDLQDVIYTAYLIDGDSFALFKYRDSTPYMPYGLRLQLLEADRVRNPNASSVASLYGNTTVIIKNADNGNRIINGVEVDDDGAVVAYWVSNRYQYDPTDVSGIPKWTRVEAFGSRSGMPNILQICHDERPSQYRGVPELAPVIETLKQIGRYTNAELTAAIVKSFFTLFFMEAEQHDDPEFPIAEALNGTHQTRDVLDPNSLQLGAGTINTIPAGYELKSTDPQRNLSTFEPFMRELIKQLGAALGIPYEVLMKSFNASYTASRAALLQAWAGFKMRREWFSRDFCQPVYEAWLTEAVARGRVKAEGFFNDPKIKAAWCNAEWYGPTMGVLDPVKEAESAQMRVMFGLSTREKEAAEMTGTDWNENIERLAIERKRLSESGLPVYPNVVGVSVAEGENDGENLEERSDTDD
;
A
#
# COMPACT_ATOMS: atom_id res chain seq x y z
N MET A 1 15.46 -14.88 -98.55
CA MET A 1 14.26 -15.52 -98.01
C MET A 1 14.72 -16.49 -96.88
N ARG A 2 14.54 -16.13 -95.57
CA ARG A 2 14.92 -16.96 -94.48
C ARG A 2 13.66 -17.50 -93.77
N LYS A 3 13.47 -18.81 -93.79
CA LYS A 3 12.38 -19.51 -93.10
C LYS A 3 12.67 -19.56 -91.59
N LYS A 4 11.75 -19.03 -90.80
CA LYS A 4 11.75 -19.12 -89.31
C LYS A 4 11.23 -20.50 -88.94
N ARG A 5 12.07 -21.30 -88.22
CA ARG A 5 11.68 -22.52 -87.49
C ARG A 5 10.94 -22.13 -86.24
N LYS A 6 9.67 -22.54 -86.06
CA LYS A 6 8.94 -22.50 -84.81
C LYS A 6 9.42 -23.65 -83.96
N LYS A 7 9.97 -23.32 -82.76
CA LYS A 7 10.21 -24.25 -81.67
C LYS A 7 8.86 -24.52 -80.98
N GLN A 8 8.42 -25.78 -80.98
CA GLN A 8 7.33 -26.25 -80.14
C GLN A 8 7.84 -26.33 -78.66
N LEU A 9 7.18 -25.58 -77.77
CA LEU A 9 7.34 -25.75 -76.34
C LEU A 9 6.59 -27.03 -75.94
N GLN A 10 7.30 -27.98 -75.39
CA GLN A 10 6.74 -29.10 -74.65
C GLN A 10 6.13 -28.54 -73.33
N THR A 11 4.83 -28.69 -73.21
CA THR A 11 4.10 -28.44 -71.96
C THR A 11 4.53 -29.49 -70.91
N ALA A 12 5.15 -29.02 -69.83
CA ALA A 12 5.44 -29.85 -68.66
C ALA A 12 4.11 -30.34 -68.06
N ARG A 13 3.99 -31.66 -67.88
CA ARG A 13 2.90 -32.30 -67.14
C ARG A 13 2.93 -31.83 -65.69
N THR A 14 1.88 -31.19 -65.24
CA THR A 14 1.61 -30.90 -63.84
C THR A 14 1.49 -32.20 -63.05
N PRO A 15 2.16 -32.37 -61.91
CA PRO A 15 1.94 -33.54 -61.08
C PRO A 15 0.53 -33.53 -60.53
N THR A 16 -0.19 -34.62 -60.74
CA THR A 16 -1.50 -34.85 -60.14
C THR A 16 -1.32 -34.98 -58.64
N GLU A 17 -1.73 -33.97 -57.87
CA GLU A 17 -1.83 -34.05 -56.40
C GLU A 17 -2.86 -35.12 -56.05
N HIS A 18 -2.37 -36.25 -55.57
CA HIS A 18 -3.20 -37.21 -54.85
C HIS A 18 -3.56 -36.60 -53.50
N THR A 19 -4.69 -35.95 -53.40
CA THR A 19 -5.29 -35.59 -52.09
C THR A 19 -5.70 -36.88 -51.39
N VAL A 20 -4.82 -37.38 -50.54
CA VAL A 20 -5.16 -38.40 -49.55
C VAL A 20 -6.05 -37.71 -48.49
N ASN A 21 -7.36 -37.93 -48.61
CA ASN A 21 -8.31 -37.56 -47.56
C ASN A 21 -8.08 -38.40 -46.33
N VAL A 22 -7.03 -38.11 -45.57
CA VAL A 22 -6.88 -38.59 -44.18
C VAL A 22 -7.84 -37.74 -43.36
N ARG A 23 -9.05 -38.25 -43.09
CA ARG A 23 -9.85 -37.78 -41.97
C ARG A 23 -9.10 -38.06 -40.66
N ARG A 24 -8.11 -37.25 -40.37
CA ARG A 24 -7.60 -37.12 -39.02
C ARG A 24 -8.69 -36.36 -38.29
N ASN A 25 -9.30 -37.00 -37.31
CA ASN A 25 -9.95 -36.29 -36.20
C ASN A 25 -8.85 -35.49 -35.49
N ARG A 26 -8.46 -34.34 -36.08
CA ARG A 26 -7.66 -33.36 -35.37
C ARG A 26 -8.57 -32.78 -34.30
N VAL A 27 -8.40 -33.18 -33.09
CA VAL A 27 -8.86 -32.40 -31.95
C VAL A 27 -8.10 -31.08 -32.08
N ILE A 28 -8.76 -30.07 -32.64
CA ILE A 28 -8.22 -28.72 -32.73
C ILE A 28 -8.17 -28.24 -31.27
N ASN A 29 -6.95 -28.00 -30.77
CA ASN A 29 -6.82 -27.35 -29.49
C ASN A 29 -7.40 -25.93 -29.63
N THR A 30 -8.58 -25.71 -29.02
CA THR A 30 -9.30 -24.43 -29.06
C THR A 30 -8.63 -23.35 -28.21
N GLY A 31 -7.56 -23.73 -27.46
CA GLY A 31 -6.85 -22.82 -26.55
C GLY A 31 -7.81 -22.23 -25.52
N TYR A 32 -7.85 -20.92 -25.42
CA TYR A 32 -8.74 -20.19 -24.49
C TYR A 32 -10.12 -19.86 -25.06
N SER A 33 -10.42 -20.18 -26.32
CA SER A 33 -11.66 -19.79 -27.00
C SER A 33 -12.92 -20.40 -26.38
N GLU A 34 -12.81 -21.53 -25.71
CA GLU A 34 -13.90 -22.17 -24.95
C GLU A 34 -13.86 -21.83 -23.45
N ASN A 35 -12.88 -21.03 -23.00
CA ASN A 35 -12.68 -20.62 -21.62
C ASN A 35 -12.77 -19.09 -21.48
N GLY A 36 -11.70 -18.44 -21.06
CA GLY A 36 -11.68 -17.00 -20.78
C GLY A 36 -11.91 -16.10 -21.99
N ALA A 37 -11.64 -16.58 -23.22
CA ALA A 37 -11.87 -15.85 -24.48
C ALA A 37 -13.18 -16.25 -25.18
N SER A 38 -14.09 -16.94 -24.49
CA SER A 38 -15.34 -17.38 -25.09
C SER A 38 -16.31 -16.22 -25.32
N SER A 39 -16.78 -16.07 -26.56
CA SER A 39 -17.84 -15.12 -26.92
C SER A 39 -19.25 -15.74 -26.83
N THR A 40 -19.35 -17.03 -26.54
CA THR A 40 -20.63 -17.78 -26.54
C THR A 40 -21.13 -18.16 -25.15
N LYS A 41 -20.24 -18.23 -24.15
CA LYS A 41 -20.65 -18.52 -22.76
C LYS A 41 -21.47 -17.36 -22.21
N GLY A 42 -22.65 -17.66 -21.66
CA GLY A 42 -23.57 -16.64 -21.13
C GLY A 42 -22.95 -15.67 -20.11
N SER A 43 -21.99 -16.16 -19.30
CA SER A 43 -21.27 -15.33 -18.33
C SER A 43 -20.24 -14.37 -18.97
N LEU A 44 -19.81 -14.60 -20.22
CA LEU A 44 -18.73 -13.86 -20.87
C LEU A 44 -19.21 -13.14 -22.14
N ALA A 45 -20.32 -13.56 -22.75
CA ALA A 45 -20.77 -13.07 -24.05
C ALA A 45 -21.01 -11.55 -24.12
N ALA A 46 -21.46 -10.96 -22.99
CA ALA A 46 -21.68 -9.51 -22.88
C ALA A 46 -20.47 -8.74 -22.33
N TRP A 47 -19.40 -9.45 -21.94
CA TRP A 47 -18.21 -8.86 -21.35
C TRP A 47 -17.06 -8.82 -22.34
N ASN A 48 -16.97 -7.72 -23.09
CA ASN A 48 -15.99 -7.52 -24.16
C ASN A 48 -15.10 -6.29 -23.87
N PRO A 49 -14.21 -6.35 -22.86
CA PRO A 49 -13.33 -5.25 -22.53
C PRO A 49 -12.30 -5.02 -23.66
N MET A 50 -12.10 -3.76 -24.04
CA MET A 50 -11.03 -3.39 -24.97
C MET A 50 -9.81 -2.97 -24.17
N ARG A 51 -8.65 -3.56 -24.49
CA ARG A 51 -7.38 -3.15 -23.90
C ARG A 51 -6.92 -1.85 -24.55
N SER A 52 -6.65 -0.83 -23.75
CA SER A 52 -6.18 0.47 -24.18
C SER A 52 -4.80 0.81 -23.61
N SER A 53 -4.31 2.03 -23.88
CA SER A 53 -3.06 2.53 -23.31
C SER A 53 -3.20 2.79 -21.81
N PRO A 54 -2.08 2.81 -21.04
CA PRO A 54 -2.12 3.21 -19.62
C PRO A 54 -2.79 4.57 -19.41
N GLN A 55 -2.58 5.51 -20.31
CA GLN A 55 -3.17 6.85 -20.24
C GLN A 55 -4.71 6.83 -20.34
N SER A 56 -5.24 5.95 -21.19
CA SER A 56 -6.68 5.80 -21.33
C SER A 56 -7.31 5.04 -20.16
N ASP A 57 -6.64 3.98 -19.68
CA ASP A 57 -7.20 3.10 -18.66
C ASP A 57 -7.00 3.69 -17.25
N ILE A 58 -5.86 4.36 -16.99
CA ILE A 58 -5.44 4.86 -15.68
C ILE A 58 -5.67 6.37 -15.60
N ASP A 59 -4.91 7.16 -16.39
CA ASP A 59 -4.83 8.61 -16.22
C ASP A 59 -6.18 9.32 -16.35
N ALA A 60 -7.07 8.81 -17.22
CA ALA A 60 -8.41 9.36 -17.39
C ALA A 60 -9.31 9.19 -16.15
N ASN A 61 -8.98 8.25 -15.27
CA ASN A 61 -9.76 7.91 -14.09
C ASN A 61 -9.13 8.40 -12.77
N LEU A 62 -7.88 8.89 -12.80
CA LEU A 62 -7.09 9.17 -11.60
C LEU A 62 -7.75 10.17 -10.66
N ASP A 63 -8.34 11.24 -11.16
CA ASP A 63 -8.98 12.27 -10.32
C ASP A 63 -10.07 11.66 -9.43
N VAL A 64 -10.88 10.78 -10.01
CA VAL A 64 -11.96 10.08 -9.30
C VAL A 64 -11.40 9.04 -8.33
N LEU A 65 -10.38 8.28 -8.75
CA LEU A 65 -9.76 7.24 -7.92
C LEU A 65 -9.09 7.86 -6.69
N ARG A 66 -8.33 8.95 -6.86
CA ARG A 66 -7.67 9.68 -5.76
C ARG A 66 -8.66 10.26 -4.78
N ALA A 67 -9.68 10.97 -5.28
CA ALA A 67 -10.72 11.54 -4.42
C ALA A 67 -11.44 10.47 -3.60
N ARG A 68 -11.78 9.32 -4.21
CA ARG A 68 -12.42 8.20 -3.52
C ARG A 68 -11.48 7.50 -2.54
N SER A 69 -10.21 7.33 -2.89
CA SER A 69 -9.20 6.76 -2.01
C SER A 69 -9.02 7.61 -0.76
N ALA A 70 -8.88 8.93 -0.92
CA ALA A 70 -8.76 9.88 0.19
C ALA A 70 -10.02 9.88 1.09
N ASP A 71 -11.23 9.90 0.51
CA ASP A 71 -12.50 9.84 1.26
C ASP A 71 -12.58 8.54 2.09
N LEU A 72 -12.20 7.40 1.52
CA LEU A 72 -12.21 6.12 2.23
C LEU A 72 -11.21 6.07 3.37
N VAL A 73 -10.00 6.61 3.20
CA VAL A 73 -8.99 6.64 4.26
C VAL A 73 -9.45 7.52 5.43
N MET A 74 -10.13 8.65 5.16
CA MET A 74 -10.67 9.52 6.18
C MET A 74 -11.93 8.95 6.87
N GLY A 75 -12.78 8.24 6.12
CA GLY A 75 -14.10 7.84 6.58
C GLY A 75 -14.31 6.36 6.89
N THR A 76 -13.37 5.47 6.51
CA THR A 76 -13.54 4.01 6.64
C THR A 76 -12.44 3.38 7.47
N PRO A 77 -12.73 2.81 8.67
CA PRO A 77 -11.71 2.26 9.56
C PRO A 77 -10.81 1.18 8.93
N VAL A 78 -11.37 0.33 8.06
CA VAL A 78 -10.62 -0.74 7.38
C VAL A 78 -9.63 -0.16 6.38
N ALA A 79 -10.01 0.87 5.63
CA ALA A 79 -9.13 1.58 4.70
C ALA A 79 -7.99 2.28 5.45
N ALA A 80 -8.32 3.01 6.53
CA ALA A 80 -7.32 3.64 7.39
C ALA A 80 -6.37 2.61 8.00
N SER A 81 -6.87 1.43 8.42
CA SER A 81 -6.03 0.34 8.93
C SER A 81 -5.07 -0.18 7.86
N ALA A 82 -5.51 -0.36 6.62
CA ALA A 82 -4.66 -0.83 5.52
C ALA A 82 -3.48 0.14 5.26
N ILE A 83 -3.77 1.44 5.12
CA ILE A 83 -2.74 2.46 4.91
C ILE A 83 -1.78 2.55 6.10
N ASN A 84 -2.31 2.62 7.34
CA ASN A 84 -1.48 2.70 8.54
C ASN A 84 -0.62 1.44 8.75
N THR A 85 -1.14 0.26 8.43
CA THR A 85 -0.39 -0.99 8.52
C THR A 85 0.76 -1.01 7.52
N SER A 86 0.52 -0.64 6.26
CA SER A 86 1.56 -0.53 5.25
C SER A 86 2.64 0.48 5.67
N LYS A 87 2.24 1.69 6.05
CA LYS A 87 3.11 2.76 6.49
C LYS A 87 3.98 2.36 7.69
N SER A 88 3.37 1.81 8.74
CA SER A 88 4.08 1.43 9.97
C SER A 88 5.11 0.32 9.76
N ASN A 89 4.86 -0.61 8.83
CA ASN A 89 5.76 -1.73 8.57
C ASN A 89 6.80 -1.44 7.48
N VAL A 90 6.55 -0.49 6.58
CA VAL A 90 7.51 -0.11 5.53
C VAL A 90 8.45 0.98 6.01
N VAL A 91 7.91 2.10 6.48
CA VAL A 91 8.66 3.30 6.90
C VAL A 91 8.84 3.36 8.40
N GLY A 92 7.79 3.10 9.17
CA GLY A 92 7.79 3.19 10.64
C GLY A 92 8.20 4.56 11.14
N ALA A 93 9.21 4.61 12.00
CA ALA A 93 9.78 5.86 12.53
C ALA A 93 10.79 6.54 11.56
N GLY A 94 10.78 6.14 10.30
CA GLY A 94 11.73 6.58 9.28
C GLY A 94 12.88 5.60 9.06
N LEU A 95 13.28 5.45 7.80
CA LEU A 95 14.41 4.62 7.40
C LEU A 95 15.72 5.34 7.73
N LYS A 96 16.58 4.68 8.49
CA LYS A 96 17.85 5.22 8.96
C LYS A 96 18.99 4.89 8.00
N LEU A 97 19.81 5.88 7.72
CA LEU A 97 20.98 5.76 6.86
C LEU A 97 22.08 4.94 7.54
N SER A 98 22.67 4.02 6.77
CA SER A 98 23.95 3.37 7.07
C SER A 98 24.87 3.50 5.85
N PRO A 99 25.81 4.45 5.84
CA PRO A 99 26.74 4.61 4.73
C PRO A 99 27.62 3.36 4.59
N ARG A 100 27.81 2.90 3.34
CA ARG A 100 28.59 1.70 2.99
C ARG A 100 29.52 1.97 1.82
N PRO A 101 30.52 2.84 1.98
CA PRO A 101 31.40 3.15 0.87
C PRO A 101 32.10 1.88 0.36
N SER A 102 32.16 1.73 -0.95
CA SER A 102 32.77 0.56 -1.58
C SER A 102 34.28 0.60 -1.49
N TYR A 103 34.84 0.31 -0.31
CA TYR A 103 36.26 0.49 0.04
C TYR A 103 37.22 -0.14 -0.96
N LYS A 104 36.88 -1.31 -1.54
CA LYS A 104 37.69 -1.97 -2.58
C LYS A 104 37.82 -1.15 -3.86
N LEU A 105 36.74 -0.46 -4.28
CA LEU A 105 36.74 0.42 -5.46
C LEU A 105 37.47 1.75 -5.19
N LEU A 106 37.38 2.20 -3.95
CA LEU A 106 38.00 3.45 -3.51
C LEU A 106 39.49 3.31 -3.17
N GLY A 107 40.00 2.06 -3.05
CA GLY A 107 41.39 1.81 -2.69
C GLY A 107 41.74 2.18 -1.24
N ILE A 108 40.74 2.22 -0.34
CA ILE A 108 40.92 2.49 1.08
C ILE A 108 40.79 1.22 1.91
N THR A 109 41.24 1.23 3.18
CA THR A 109 41.07 0.10 4.08
C THR A 109 39.61 0.02 4.57
N ALA A 110 39.19 -1.15 5.05
CA ALA A 110 37.86 -1.33 5.60
C ALA A 110 37.63 -0.44 6.84
N GLU A 111 38.66 -0.32 7.70
CA GLU A 111 38.63 0.50 8.91
C GLU A 111 38.45 1.99 8.57
N ALA A 112 39.18 2.50 7.54
CA ALA A 112 39.03 3.88 7.07
C ALA A 112 37.63 4.13 6.49
N ALA A 113 37.04 3.12 5.82
CA ALA A 113 35.68 3.20 5.31
C ALA A 113 34.64 3.26 6.45
N GLU A 114 34.82 2.50 7.53
CA GLU A 114 33.95 2.54 8.70
C GLU A 114 34.07 3.87 9.46
N GLU A 115 35.27 4.40 9.63
CA GLU A 115 35.48 5.71 10.25
C GLU A 115 34.82 6.83 9.44
N TRP A 116 34.99 6.78 8.12
CA TRP A 116 34.32 7.70 7.20
C TRP A 116 32.80 7.58 7.30
N ALA A 117 32.26 6.37 7.32
CA ALA A 117 30.82 6.11 7.41
C ALA A 117 30.22 6.69 8.68
N ARG A 118 30.91 6.55 9.83
CA ARG A 118 30.51 7.14 11.12
C ARG A 118 30.47 8.67 11.06
N GLY A 119 31.51 9.28 10.48
CA GLY A 119 31.57 10.73 10.30
C GLY A 119 30.45 11.25 9.38
N VAL A 120 30.18 10.56 8.29
CA VAL A 120 29.10 10.92 7.36
C VAL A 120 27.73 10.75 8.01
N LYS A 121 27.50 9.68 8.77
CA LYS A 121 26.24 9.47 9.49
C LYS A 121 25.97 10.62 10.47
N ALA A 122 26.97 11.01 11.27
CA ALA A 122 26.82 12.12 12.20
C ALA A 122 26.51 13.46 11.51
N GLU A 123 27.16 13.73 10.37
CA GLU A 123 26.89 14.93 9.56
C GLU A 123 25.51 14.87 8.87
N PHE A 124 25.10 13.71 8.40
CA PHE A 124 23.77 13.52 7.82
C PHE A 124 22.67 13.73 8.86
N ASP A 125 22.86 13.19 10.08
CA ASP A 125 21.91 13.32 11.17
C ASP A 125 21.73 14.78 11.61
N LEU A 126 22.78 15.63 11.54
CA LEU A 126 22.64 17.06 11.75
C LEU A 126 21.61 17.70 10.81
N TRP A 127 21.56 17.27 9.54
CA TRP A 127 20.61 17.74 8.56
C TRP A 127 19.26 17.00 8.67
N ALA A 128 19.28 15.69 8.80
CA ALA A 128 18.11 14.82 8.74
C ALA A 128 17.18 14.97 9.95
N LEU A 129 17.73 15.15 11.17
CA LEU A 129 16.96 15.37 12.39
C LEU A 129 16.45 16.81 12.52
N SER A 130 17.01 17.73 11.75
CA SER A 130 16.60 19.13 11.78
C SER A 130 15.38 19.38 10.91
N LYS A 131 14.43 20.18 11.40
CA LYS A 131 13.30 20.66 10.59
C LYS A 131 13.73 21.59 9.43
N HIS A 132 14.99 21.98 9.38
CA HIS A 132 15.53 22.76 8.28
C HIS A 132 15.71 21.95 6.98
N CYS A 133 15.65 20.63 7.01
CA CYS A 133 15.63 19.81 5.79
C CYS A 133 14.31 19.99 5.01
N ASP A 134 13.24 20.38 5.67
CA ASP A 134 11.95 20.70 5.07
C ASP A 134 11.88 22.19 4.70
N ILE A 135 11.39 22.50 3.49
CA ILE A 135 11.19 23.89 3.04
C ILE A 135 10.15 24.62 3.92
N ALA A 136 9.16 23.88 4.44
CA ALA A 136 8.14 24.39 5.32
C ALA A 136 8.58 24.46 6.80
N LYS A 137 9.73 23.89 7.14
CA LYS A 137 10.32 23.81 8.49
C LYS A 137 9.39 23.16 9.53
N ARG A 138 8.58 22.19 9.11
CA ARG A 138 7.62 21.50 9.98
C ARG A 138 8.12 20.14 10.41
N ASN A 139 8.71 19.40 9.48
CA ASN A 139 9.07 18.00 9.62
C ASN A 139 10.58 17.81 9.50
N ASN A 140 11.11 16.79 10.15
CA ASN A 140 12.46 16.30 9.91
C ASN A 140 12.45 15.30 8.73
N PHE A 141 13.60 14.80 8.30
CA PHE A 141 13.69 13.91 7.15
C PHE A 141 12.93 12.59 7.36
N TYR A 142 12.89 12.08 8.57
CA TYR A 142 12.19 10.83 8.91
C TYR A 142 10.67 11.02 8.86
N ASP A 143 10.17 12.15 9.34
CA ASP A 143 8.75 12.53 9.21
C ASP A 143 8.37 12.78 7.75
N LEU A 144 9.27 13.36 6.94
CA LEU A 144 9.05 13.55 5.50
C LEU A 144 8.91 12.21 4.75
N GLN A 145 9.66 11.18 5.16
CA GLN A 145 9.50 9.83 4.61
C GLN A 145 8.09 9.28 4.87
N ASP A 146 7.57 9.46 6.09
CA ASP A 146 6.23 9.03 6.47
C ASP A 146 5.16 9.75 5.63
N VAL A 147 5.27 11.07 5.50
CA VAL A 147 4.31 11.90 4.76
C VAL A 147 4.29 11.53 3.28
N ILE A 148 5.46 11.43 2.63
CA ILE A 148 5.53 11.15 1.19
C ILE A 148 5.08 9.74 0.85
N TYR A 149 5.41 8.75 1.70
CA TYR A 149 4.95 7.37 1.52
C TYR A 149 3.44 7.24 1.73
N THR A 150 2.88 7.97 2.70
CA THR A 150 1.43 8.01 2.93
C THR A 150 0.71 8.63 1.72
N ALA A 151 1.22 9.75 1.18
CA ALA A 151 0.66 10.37 -0.02
C ALA A 151 0.71 9.42 -1.22
N TYR A 152 1.84 8.70 -1.41
CA TYR A 152 1.94 7.65 -2.43
C TYR A 152 0.86 6.58 -2.29
N LEU A 153 0.63 6.05 -1.09
CA LEU A 153 -0.39 5.02 -0.87
C LEU A 153 -1.81 5.50 -1.18
N ILE A 154 -2.12 6.75 -0.85
CA ILE A 154 -3.45 7.33 -1.02
C ILE A 154 -3.70 7.75 -2.47
N ASP A 155 -2.72 8.41 -3.11
CA ASP A 155 -2.87 9.06 -4.41
C ASP A 155 -2.27 8.27 -5.56
N GLY A 156 -1.45 7.24 -5.27
CA GLY A 156 -0.74 6.42 -6.25
C GLY A 156 0.64 6.95 -6.61
N ASP A 157 0.85 8.25 -6.57
CA ASP A 157 2.16 8.89 -6.67
C ASP A 157 2.28 10.11 -5.77
N SER A 158 3.52 10.50 -5.48
CA SER A 158 3.86 11.69 -4.71
C SER A 158 5.19 12.24 -5.21
N PHE A 159 5.47 13.52 -4.92
CA PHE A 159 6.64 14.19 -5.47
C PHE A 159 7.45 14.89 -4.40
N ALA A 160 8.78 14.91 -4.58
CA ALA A 160 9.70 15.67 -3.76
C ALA A 160 10.59 16.56 -4.63
N LEU A 161 10.51 17.87 -4.43
CA LEU A 161 11.36 18.84 -5.11
C LEU A 161 12.60 19.12 -4.25
N PHE A 162 13.75 19.16 -4.89
CA PHE A 162 14.98 19.67 -4.31
C PHE A 162 15.00 21.19 -4.41
N LYS A 163 15.04 21.85 -3.27
CA LYS A 163 15.17 23.31 -3.14
C LYS A 163 16.46 23.63 -2.40
N TYR A 164 17.04 24.77 -2.70
CA TYR A 164 18.23 25.24 -2.00
C TYR A 164 17.97 26.59 -1.36
N ARG A 165 18.47 26.77 -0.16
CA ARG A 165 18.43 28.01 0.62
C ARG A 165 19.82 28.33 1.11
N ASP A 166 20.05 29.59 1.43
CA ASP A 166 21.32 30.02 2.00
C ASP A 166 21.59 29.25 3.30
N SER A 167 22.85 28.85 3.48
CA SER A 167 23.33 28.23 4.69
C SER A 167 23.35 29.25 5.84
N THR A 168 23.12 28.75 7.04
CA THR A 168 23.19 29.55 8.27
C THR A 168 24.18 28.90 9.25
N PRO A 169 24.68 29.61 10.27
CA PRO A 169 25.51 28.98 11.29
C PRO A 169 24.85 27.77 11.98
N TYR A 170 23.52 27.80 12.11
CA TYR A 170 22.75 26.69 12.68
C TYR A 170 22.57 25.51 11.71
N MET A 171 22.43 25.79 10.40
CA MET A 171 22.25 24.77 9.36
C MET A 171 23.19 25.06 8.19
N PRO A 172 24.32 24.35 8.13
CA PRO A 172 25.33 24.59 7.10
C PRO A 172 24.94 24.12 5.71
N TYR A 173 23.93 23.28 5.59
CA TYR A 173 23.42 22.76 4.33
C TYR A 173 22.33 23.64 3.74
N GLY A 174 22.35 23.84 2.43
CA GLY A 174 21.32 24.57 1.68
C GLY A 174 20.17 23.70 1.21
N LEU A 175 20.39 22.39 1.07
CA LEU A 175 19.39 21.44 0.59
C LEU A 175 18.13 21.43 1.47
N ARG A 176 16.97 21.56 0.81
CA ARG A 176 15.64 21.48 1.40
C ARG A 176 14.75 20.60 0.52
N LEU A 177 13.86 19.85 1.13
CA LEU A 177 12.85 19.07 0.43
C LEU A 177 11.50 19.80 0.49
N GLN A 178 10.82 19.84 -0.65
CA GLN A 178 9.43 20.29 -0.74
C GLN A 178 8.60 19.12 -1.24
N LEU A 179 7.75 18.56 -0.38
CA LEU A 179 6.84 17.51 -0.77
C LEU A 179 5.60 18.10 -1.46
N LEU A 180 5.11 17.39 -2.45
CA LEU A 180 3.91 17.71 -3.19
C LEU A 180 3.05 16.47 -3.36
N GLU A 181 1.76 16.63 -3.15
CA GLU A 181 0.76 15.61 -3.50
C GLU A 181 0.58 15.52 -5.02
N ALA A 182 0.08 14.39 -5.45
CA ALA A 182 -0.18 14.07 -6.86
C ALA A 182 -0.98 15.15 -7.59
N ASP A 183 -1.94 15.75 -6.90
CA ASP A 183 -2.84 16.77 -7.43
C ASP A 183 -2.17 18.11 -7.75
N ARG A 184 -0.96 18.34 -7.25
CA ARG A 184 -0.15 19.52 -7.56
C ARG A 184 0.61 19.37 -8.89
N VAL A 185 0.72 18.15 -9.44
CA VAL A 185 1.35 17.87 -10.73
C VAL A 185 0.28 17.49 -11.74
N ARG A 186 -0.06 18.44 -12.64
CA ARG A 186 -1.16 18.35 -13.59
C ARG A 186 -0.85 19.09 -14.88
N ASN A 187 -1.66 18.85 -15.91
CA ASN A 187 -1.56 19.59 -17.16
C ASN A 187 -1.82 21.08 -16.93
N PRO A 188 -0.95 21.97 -17.43
CA PRO A 188 -1.20 23.41 -17.37
C PRO A 188 -2.45 23.76 -18.18
N ASN A 189 -3.22 24.71 -17.69
CA ASN A 189 -4.45 25.20 -18.36
C ASN A 189 -5.56 24.17 -18.55
N ALA A 190 -5.53 23.02 -17.87
CA ALA A 190 -6.69 22.13 -17.83
C ALA A 190 -7.89 22.87 -17.25
N SER A 191 -8.95 23.09 -18.06
CA SER A 191 -10.13 23.80 -17.57
C SER A 191 -10.82 22.95 -16.50
N SER A 192 -11.08 23.55 -15.34
CA SER A 192 -11.75 22.91 -14.21
C SER A 192 -13.13 22.33 -14.53
N VAL A 193 -13.79 22.88 -15.57
CA VAL A 193 -15.14 22.46 -16.01
C VAL A 193 -15.11 21.12 -16.75
N ALA A 194 -14.09 20.86 -17.57
CA ALA A 194 -13.96 19.59 -18.30
C ALA A 194 -13.75 18.39 -17.36
N SER A 195 -13.05 18.61 -16.26
CA SER A 195 -12.76 17.57 -15.24
C SER A 195 -14.01 17.16 -14.43
N LEU A 196 -14.92 18.09 -14.15
CA LEU A 196 -16.16 17.78 -13.42
C LEU A 196 -17.10 16.81 -14.19
N TYR A 197 -16.97 16.73 -15.51
CA TYR A 197 -17.77 15.86 -16.36
C TYR A 197 -17.03 14.65 -16.90
N GLY A 198 -15.85 14.30 -16.32
CA GLY A 198 -15.08 13.12 -16.71
C GLY A 198 -14.37 13.23 -18.08
N ASN A 199 -14.33 14.40 -18.68
CA ASN A 199 -13.69 14.64 -19.99
C ASN A 199 -12.35 15.36 -19.80
N THR A 200 -11.45 14.74 -19.04
CA THR A 200 -10.12 15.28 -18.79
C THR A 200 -9.24 15.03 -20.00
N THR A 201 -8.71 16.08 -20.61
CA THR A 201 -7.68 15.94 -21.63
C THR A 201 -6.39 15.50 -20.94
N VAL A 202 -6.15 14.19 -20.96
CA VAL A 202 -4.99 13.55 -20.29
C VAL A 202 -3.68 13.97 -20.96
N ILE A 203 -3.68 14.06 -22.29
CA ILE A 203 -2.48 14.36 -23.10
C ILE A 203 -2.66 15.69 -23.82
N ILE A 204 -1.76 16.61 -23.57
CA ILE A 204 -1.64 17.89 -24.30
C ILE A 204 -0.25 18.02 -24.90
N LYS A 205 -0.07 18.95 -25.82
CA LYS A 205 1.26 19.31 -26.36
C LYS A 205 1.79 20.57 -25.69
N ASN A 206 3.05 20.57 -25.34
CA ASN A 206 3.76 21.77 -24.92
C ASN A 206 3.95 22.69 -26.15
N ALA A 207 3.49 23.94 -26.06
CA ALA A 207 3.54 24.88 -27.15
C ALA A 207 4.97 25.30 -27.52
N ASP A 208 5.90 25.26 -26.55
CA ASP A 208 7.26 25.78 -26.75
C ASP A 208 8.18 24.76 -27.44
N ASN A 209 8.05 23.47 -27.14
CA ASN A 209 8.96 22.43 -27.62
C ASN A 209 8.28 21.26 -28.34
N GLY A 210 6.94 21.22 -28.38
CA GLY A 210 6.16 20.18 -29.03
C GLY A 210 6.04 18.86 -28.26
N ASN A 211 6.70 18.72 -27.10
CA ASN A 211 6.64 17.54 -26.26
C ASN A 211 5.21 17.24 -25.80
N ARG A 212 4.94 15.95 -25.50
CA ARG A 212 3.67 15.56 -24.92
C ARG A 212 3.71 15.78 -23.40
N ILE A 213 2.66 16.35 -22.87
CA ILE A 213 2.45 16.46 -21.43
C ILE A 213 1.30 15.51 -21.07
N ILE A 214 1.61 14.50 -20.26
CA ILE A 214 0.69 13.44 -19.86
C ILE A 214 0.38 13.63 -18.38
N ASN A 215 -0.78 14.16 -18.09
CA ASN A 215 -1.25 14.45 -16.73
C ASN A 215 -0.18 15.13 -15.86
N GLY A 216 0.48 16.16 -16.42
CA GLY A 216 1.52 16.94 -15.75
C GLY A 216 2.95 16.44 -15.92
N VAL A 217 3.15 15.27 -16.52
CA VAL A 217 4.48 14.72 -16.83
C VAL A 217 4.80 14.99 -18.29
N GLU A 218 5.82 15.78 -18.56
CA GLU A 218 6.30 16.10 -19.91
C GLU A 218 7.31 15.05 -20.36
N VAL A 219 7.03 14.46 -21.54
CA VAL A 219 7.85 13.40 -22.13
C VAL A 219 8.29 13.77 -23.53
N ASP A 220 9.49 13.36 -23.92
CA ASP A 220 9.99 13.50 -25.27
C ASP A 220 9.38 12.48 -26.25
N ASP A 221 9.88 12.45 -27.48
CA ASP A 221 9.42 11.55 -28.52
C ASP A 221 9.75 10.08 -28.23
N ASP A 222 10.82 9.81 -27.48
CA ASP A 222 11.22 8.46 -27.06
C ASP A 222 10.47 7.99 -25.80
N GLY A 223 9.70 8.89 -25.17
CA GLY A 223 8.95 8.63 -23.94
C GLY A 223 9.75 8.86 -22.66
N ALA A 224 10.94 9.48 -22.73
CA ALA A 224 11.67 9.83 -21.53
C ALA A 224 11.06 11.06 -20.84
N VAL A 225 11.03 11.04 -19.51
CA VAL A 225 10.50 12.15 -18.71
C VAL A 225 11.52 13.28 -18.70
N VAL A 226 11.13 14.45 -19.22
CA VAL A 226 11.99 15.65 -19.30
C VAL A 226 11.62 16.72 -18.29
N ALA A 227 10.35 16.84 -17.91
CA ALA A 227 9.91 17.83 -16.93
C ALA A 227 8.58 17.46 -16.28
N TYR A 228 8.29 18.15 -15.19
CA TYR A 228 7.02 18.09 -14.48
C TYR A 228 6.38 19.48 -14.40
N TRP A 229 5.07 19.54 -14.61
CA TRP A 229 4.29 20.75 -14.51
C TRP A 229 3.63 20.86 -13.15
N VAL A 230 4.17 21.73 -12.32
CA VAL A 230 3.77 21.89 -10.92
C VAL A 230 2.90 23.13 -10.76
N SER A 231 1.69 22.94 -10.21
CA SER A 231 0.80 24.03 -9.82
C SER A 231 1.19 24.58 -8.45
N ASN A 232 1.02 25.89 -8.24
CA ASN A 232 1.23 26.52 -6.95
C ASN A 232 0.07 26.25 -5.95
N ARG A 233 -1.06 25.69 -6.41
CA ARG A 233 -2.29 25.45 -5.62
C ARG A 233 -3.02 24.20 -6.10
N TYR A 234 -3.94 23.71 -5.26
CA TYR A 234 -4.86 22.64 -5.64
C TYR A 234 -5.93 23.16 -6.60
N GLN A 235 -6.40 22.33 -7.49
CA GLN A 235 -7.36 22.71 -8.52
C GLN A 235 -8.76 22.97 -7.93
N TYR A 236 -9.14 22.19 -6.93
CA TYR A 236 -10.46 22.19 -6.32
C TYR A 236 -10.43 22.63 -4.86
N ASP A 237 -9.59 23.60 -4.52
CA ASP A 237 -9.56 24.14 -3.17
C ASP A 237 -10.53 25.34 -3.05
N PRO A 238 -11.72 25.16 -2.44
CA PRO A 238 -12.67 26.23 -2.25
C PRO A 238 -12.20 27.27 -1.21
N THR A 239 -11.18 26.92 -0.41
CA THR A 239 -10.65 27.79 0.64
C THR A 239 -9.55 28.72 0.12
N ASP A 240 -8.90 28.36 -0.98
CA ASP A 240 -7.88 29.19 -1.62
C ASP A 240 -8.47 30.08 -2.72
N VAL A 241 -8.84 31.30 -2.36
CA VAL A 241 -9.32 32.34 -3.28
C VAL A 241 -8.22 33.24 -3.82
N SER A 242 -6.95 32.90 -3.63
CA SER A 242 -5.79 33.78 -3.91
C SER A 242 -5.51 34.03 -5.40
N GLY A 243 -6.37 33.59 -6.32
CA GLY A 243 -6.28 33.93 -7.74
C GLY A 243 -6.12 32.74 -8.69
N ILE A 244 -5.59 33.02 -9.89
CA ILE A 244 -5.42 32.03 -10.97
C ILE A 244 -4.26 31.10 -10.65
N PRO A 245 -4.38 29.75 -10.86
CA PRO A 245 -3.27 28.82 -10.71
C PRO A 245 -2.08 29.23 -11.58
N LYS A 246 -0.89 29.25 -10.98
CA LYS A 246 0.37 29.45 -11.69
C LYS A 246 1.07 28.11 -11.85
N TRP A 247 1.54 27.83 -13.04
CA TRP A 247 2.24 26.61 -13.37
C TRP A 247 3.72 26.88 -13.52
N THR A 248 4.51 26.00 -12.94
CA THR A 248 5.97 26.03 -13.05
C THR A 248 6.43 24.74 -13.71
N ARG A 249 7.11 24.86 -14.83
CA ARG A 249 7.80 23.73 -15.45
C ARG A 249 9.09 23.46 -14.68
N VAL A 250 9.22 22.26 -14.11
CA VAL A 250 10.39 21.79 -13.37
C VAL A 250 11.07 20.72 -14.21
N GLU A 251 12.28 20.95 -14.66
CA GLU A 251 13.07 19.93 -15.36
C GLU A 251 13.29 18.73 -14.44
N ALA A 252 13.12 17.52 -14.96
CA ALA A 252 13.31 16.29 -14.20
C ALA A 252 14.75 16.19 -13.67
N PHE A 253 15.72 16.50 -14.53
CA PHE A 253 17.15 16.48 -14.21
C PHE A 253 17.82 17.79 -14.56
N GLY A 254 18.79 18.17 -13.78
CA GLY A 254 19.61 19.36 -14.04
C GLY A 254 20.46 19.17 -15.30
N SER A 255 20.34 20.10 -16.25
CA SER A 255 21.03 20.04 -17.56
C SER A 255 22.54 19.93 -17.48
N ARG A 256 23.17 20.46 -16.43
CA ARG A 256 24.61 20.41 -16.20
C ARG A 256 25.05 19.30 -15.25
N SER A 257 24.27 19.05 -14.22
CA SER A 257 24.63 18.09 -13.15
C SER A 257 24.16 16.68 -13.43
N GLY A 258 23.12 16.50 -14.24
CA GLY A 258 22.41 15.22 -14.40
C GLY A 258 21.67 14.78 -13.12
N MET A 259 21.72 15.58 -12.04
CA MET A 259 21.05 15.23 -10.79
C MET A 259 19.55 15.53 -10.88
N PRO A 260 18.69 14.76 -10.18
CA PRO A 260 17.28 15.04 -10.18
C PRO A 260 16.96 16.38 -9.49
N ASN A 261 16.06 17.16 -10.07
CA ASN A 261 15.49 18.37 -9.44
C ASN A 261 14.18 18.05 -8.72
N ILE A 262 13.53 16.97 -9.12
CA ILE A 262 12.27 16.48 -8.58
C ILE A 262 12.30 14.95 -8.63
N LEU A 263 11.84 14.31 -7.58
CA LEU A 263 11.62 12.87 -7.51
C LEU A 263 10.12 12.62 -7.62
N GLN A 264 9.75 11.64 -8.42
CA GLN A 264 8.42 11.06 -8.43
C GLN A 264 8.48 9.71 -7.72
N ILE A 265 7.72 9.55 -6.67
CA ILE A 265 7.58 8.30 -5.93
C ILE A 265 6.34 7.60 -6.49
N CYS A 266 6.57 6.62 -7.34
CA CYS A 266 5.54 5.91 -8.08
C CYS A 266 5.98 4.46 -8.32
N HIS A 267 5.05 3.53 -8.27
CA HIS A 267 5.29 2.14 -8.66
C HIS A 267 4.54 1.86 -9.96
N ASP A 268 5.29 1.59 -11.04
CA ASP A 268 4.73 1.34 -12.36
C ASP A 268 4.25 -0.11 -12.47
N GLU A 269 2.97 -0.30 -12.79
CA GLU A 269 2.38 -1.62 -13.05
C GLU A 269 2.41 -1.97 -14.55
N ARG A 270 2.52 -0.97 -15.42
CA ARG A 270 2.49 -1.12 -16.87
C ARG A 270 3.61 -0.32 -17.54
N PRO A 271 4.23 -0.85 -18.60
CA PRO A 271 5.15 -0.06 -19.42
C PRO A 271 4.48 1.22 -19.95
N SER A 272 5.21 2.32 -19.97
CA SER A 272 4.74 3.66 -20.37
C SER A 272 3.63 4.24 -19.49
N GLN A 273 3.51 3.79 -18.27
CA GLN A 273 2.73 4.43 -17.21
C GLN A 273 3.56 5.57 -16.63
N TYR A 274 2.97 6.78 -16.58
CA TYR A 274 3.66 7.98 -16.06
C TYR A 274 3.05 8.49 -14.75
N ARG A 275 1.88 7.98 -14.36
CA ARG A 275 1.22 8.35 -13.11
C ARG A 275 0.82 7.09 -12.34
N GLY A 276 0.92 7.17 -11.04
CA GLY A 276 0.60 6.08 -10.14
C GLY A 276 -0.88 5.87 -9.89
N VAL A 277 -1.24 4.66 -9.49
CA VAL A 277 -2.60 4.26 -9.11
C VAL A 277 -2.69 4.15 -7.59
N PRO A 278 -3.71 4.72 -6.93
CA PRO A 278 -3.91 4.55 -5.49
C PRO A 278 -3.90 3.09 -5.05
N GLU A 279 -3.25 2.79 -3.94
CA GLU A 279 -3.20 1.42 -3.39
C GLU A 279 -4.59 0.82 -3.18
N LEU A 280 -5.56 1.65 -2.81
CA LEU A 280 -6.94 1.22 -2.58
C LEU A 280 -7.77 1.06 -3.86
N ALA A 281 -7.26 1.45 -5.04
CA ALA A 281 -8.03 1.45 -6.29
C ALA A 281 -8.81 0.15 -6.56
N PRO A 282 -8.23 -1.06 -6.44
CA PRO A 282 -8.93 -2.32 -6.72
C PRO A 282 -10.01 -2.66 -5.69
N VAL A 283 -10.00 -2.02 -4.52
CA VAL A 283 -10.88 -2.34 -3.38
C VAL A 283 -11.83 -1.21 -2.98
N ILE A 284 -11.82 -0.09 -3.71
CA ILE A 284 -12.68 1.09 -3.42
C ILE A 284 -14.15 0.69 -3.28
N GLU A 285 -14.68 -0.08 -4.24
CA GLU A 285 -16.08 -0.49 -4.23
C GLU A 285 -16.39 -1.39 -3.04
N THR A 286 -15.56 -2.39 -2.79
CA THR A 286 -15.72 -3.32 -1.66
C THR A 286 -15.69 -2.58 -0.32
N LEU A 287 -14.76 -1.64 -0.13
CA LEU A 287 -14.67 -0.80 1.08
C LEU A 287 -15.94 0.05 1.27
N LYS A 288 -16.46 0.66 0.20
CA LYS A 288 -17.70 1.43 0.27
C LYS A 288 -18.91 0.56 0.62
N GLN A 289 -18.95 -0.67 0.07
CA GLN A 289 -19.99 -1.65 0.38
C GLN A 289 -19.93 -2.12 1.84
N ILE A 290 -18.73 -2.39 2.37
CA ILE A 290 -18.50 -2.71 3.78
C ILE A 290 -19.07 -1.60 4.68
N GLY A 291 -18.74 -0.33 4.40
CA GLY A 291 -19.25 0.80 5.17
C GLY A 291 -20.78 0.90 5.14
N ARG A 292 -21.39 0.73 3.96
CA ARG A 292 -22.85 0.75 3.80
C ARG A 292 -23.52 -0.40 4.55
N TYR A 293 -22.95 -1.60 4.47
CA TYR A 293 -23.49 -2.78 5.14
C TYR A 293 -23.40 -2.64 6.67
N THR A 294 -22.26 -2.18 7.18
CA THR A 294 -22.08 -1.91 8.62
C THR A 294 -23.10 -0.88 9.13
N ASN A 295 -23.32 0.22 8.39
CA ASN A 295 -24.31 1.22 8.75
C ASN A 295 -25.74 0.65 8.71
N ALA A 296 -26.06 -0.19 7.73
CA ALA A 296 -27.37 -0.83 7.64
C ALA A 296 -27.62 -1.81 8.82
N GLU A 297 -26.59 -2.59 9.22
CA GLU A 297 -26.71 -3.48 10.37
C GLU A 297 -26.81 -2.72 11.69
N LEU A 298 -26.05 -1.62 11.83
CA LEU A 298 -26.15 -0.74 12.99
C LEU A 298 -27.57 -0.14 13.10
N THR A 299 -28.09 0.36 11.97
CA THR A 299 -29.46 0.90 11.91
C THR A 299 -30.48 -0.20 12.26
N ALA A 300 -30.33 -1.39 11.71
CA ALA A 300 -31.21 -2.52 12.04
C ALA A 300 -31.14 -2.91 13.53
N ALA A 301 -29.95 -2.89 14.13
CA ALA A 301 -29.79 -3.13 15.57
C ALA A 301 -30.44 -2.05 16.42
N ILE A 302 -30.34 -0.77 16.02
CA ILE A 302 -31.00 0.35 16.68
C ILE A 302 -32.52 0.18 16.57
N VAL A 303 -33.05 -0.10 15.37
CA VAL A 303 -34.49 -0.31 15.17
C VAL A 303 -35.00 -1.51 15.99
N LYS A 304 -34.23 -2.59 16.09
CA LYS A 304 -34.57 -3.74 16.95
C LYS A 304 -34.59 -3.37 18.44
N SER A 305 -33.79 -2.41 18.88
CA SER A 305 -33.77 -1.95 20.27
C SER A 305 -35.04 -1.14 20.62
N PHE A 306 -35.70 -0.59 19.61
CA PHE A 306 -37.02 0.00 19.76
C PHE A 306 -38.04 -1.13 19.53
N PHE A 307 -38.81 -1.51 20.54
CA PHE A 307 -39.91 -2.43 20.39
C PHE A 307 -40.87 -1.90 19.33
N THR A 308 -40.84 -2.47 18.12
CA THR A 308 -41.79 -2.10 17.07
C THR A 308 -43.03 -2.93 17.25
N LEU A 309 -44.04 -2.36 17.85
CA LEU A 309 -45.34 -2.97 18.03
C LEU A 309 -46.25 -2.48 16.91
N PHE A 310 -46.78 -3.41 16.13
CA PHE A 310 -47.82 -3.10 15.14
C PHE A 310 -49.19 -3.45 15.74
N PHE A 311 -50.10 -2.51 15.64
CA PHE A 311 -51.47 -2.71 16.03
C PHE A 311 -52.24 -3.16 14.81
N MET A 312 -52.85 -4.34 14.89
CA MET A 312 -53.80 -4.84 13.89
C MET A 312 -55.19 -4.83 14.50
N GLU A 313 -56.19 -4.44 13.72
CA GLU A 313 -57.58 -4.56 14.10
C GLU A 313 -57.88 -6.04 14.29
N ALA A 314 -58.35 -6.43 15.48
CA ALA A 314 -58.75 -7.81 15.76
C ALA A 314 -59.94 -8.17 14.90
N GLU A 315 -59.86 -9.23 14.11
CA GLU A 315 -61.03 -9.78 13.42
C GLU A 315 -62.06 -10.17 14.48
N GLN A 316 -63.13 -9.40 14.60
CA GLN A 316 -64.28 -9.84 15.36
C GLN A 316 -64.91 -11.03 14.61
N HIS A 317 -64.88 -12.20 15.22
CA HIS A 317 -65.80 -13.25 14.84
C HIS A 317 -67.22 -12.71 15.11
N ASP A 318 -67.90 -12.30 14.06
CA ASP A 318 -69.34 -12.11 14.11
C ASP A 318 -69.97 -13.47 14.43
N ASP A 319 -70.34 -13.65 15.68
CA ASP A 319 -71.20 -14.76 16.08
C ASP A 319 -72.61 -14.53 15.46
N PRO A 320 -73.13 -15.39 14.58
CA PRO A 320 -74.35 -15.12 13.82
C PRO A 320 -75.65 -15.28 14.62
N GLU A 321 -75.57 -15.39 15.94
CA GLU A 321 -76.75 -15.56 16.79
C GLU A 321 -77.17 -14.22 17.43
N PHE A 322 -78.09 -13.53 16.83
CA PHE A 322 -78.93 -12.41 17.25
C PHE A 322 -78.75 -11.06 16.57
N PRO A 323 -79.34 -10.90 15.38
CA PRO A 323 -79.38 -9.59 14.70
C PRO A 323 -80.41 -8.59 15.19
N ILE A 324 -81.20 -8.94 16.22
CA ILE A 324 -82.36 -8.13 16.63
C ILE A 324 -82.12 -7.28 17.88
N ALA A 325 -81.09 -7.53 18.66
CA ALA A 325 -80.77 -6.77 19.87
C ALA A 325 -80.07 -5.41 19.60
N GLU A 326 -79.31 -5.27 18.49
CA GLU A 326 -78.55 -4.09 18.15
C GLU A 326 -79.40 -2.95 17.55
N ALA A 327 -80.56 -3.26 16.97
CA ALA A 327 -81.43 -2.25 16.36
C ALA A 327 -82.27 -1.45 17.38
N LEU A 328 -82.35 -1.90 18.65
CA LEU A 328 -83.18 -1.30 19.68
C LEU A 328 -82.39 -0.39 20.66
N ASN A 329 -81.08 -0.47 20.72
CA ASN A 329 -80.26 0.31 21.69
C ASN A 329 -79.37 1.37 21.04
N GLY A 330 -79.76 2.13 20.11
CA GLY A 330 -79.25 3.39 19.57
C GLY A 330 -77.89 4.00 20.11
N THR A 331 -76.95 3.15 20.58
CA THR A 331 -75.62 3.54 20.99
C THR A 331 -74.64 3.10 19.92
N HIS A 332 -74.45 3.96 18.91
CA HIS A 332 -73.22 3.90 18.11
C HIS A 332 -72.06 4.09 19.08
N GLN A 333 -71.39 3.01 19.46
CA GLN A 333 -70.06 3.13 20.01
C GLN A 333 -69.18 3.70 18.89
N THR A 334 -68.84 4.97 18.99
CA THR A 334 -67.79 5.56 18.19
C THR A 334 -66.52 4.80 18.49
N ARG A 335 -66.09 3.94 17.53
CA ARG A 335 -64.78 3.29 17.61
C ARG A 335 -63.73 4.41 17.70
N ASP A 336 -62.96 4.39 18.77
CA ASP A 336 -61.78 5.25 18.86
C ASP A 336 -60.78 4.79 17.79
N VAL A 337 -60.71 5.58 16.72
CA VAL A 337 -59.72 5.36 15.65
C VAL A 337 -58.35 5.72 16.20
N LEU A 338 -57.44 4.77 16.12
CA LEU A 338 -56.04 4.99 16.53
C LEU A 338 -55.44 6.10 15.70
N ASP A 339 -55.08 7.25 16.33
CA ASP A 339 -54.36 8.30 15.69
C ASP A 339 -52.85 7.89 15.60
N PRO A 340 -52.29 7.67 14.38
CA PRO A 340 -50.89 7.29 14.21
C PRO A 340 -49.91 8.32 14.82
N ASN A 341 -50.32 9.58 14.98
CA ASN A 341 -49.48 10.63 15.54
C ASN A 341 -49.44 10.62 17.08
N SER A 342 -50.36 9.87 17.72
CA SER A 342 -50.37 9.73 19.19
C SER A 342 -49.40 8.67 19.69
N LEU A 343 -48.81 7.85 18.78
CA LEU A 343 -47.88 6.77 19.13
C LEU A 343 -46.46 7.32 19.24
N GLN A 344 -45.88 7.23 20.42
CA GLN A 344 -44.48 7.56 20.64
C GLN A 344 -43.60 6.35 20.44
N LEU A 345 -42.65 6.42 19.48
CA LEU A 345 -41.63 5.40 19.25
C LEU A 345 -40.35 5.78 20.02
N GLY A 346 -40.00 4.98 21.01
CA GLY A 346 -38.78 5.20 21.79
C GLY A 346 -38.49 4.05 22.76
N ALA A 347 -37.27 3.95 23.23
CA ALA A 347 -36.89 2.92 24.22
C ALA A 347 -37.65 3.17 25.55
N GLY A 348 -38.47 2.22 25.95
CA GLY A 348 -39.26 2.27 27.20
C GLY A 348 -40.55 3.10 27.11
N THR A 349 -41.03 3.47 25.92
CA THR A 349 -42.35 4.11 25.76
C THR A 349 -43.46 3.08 25.92
N ILE A 350 -44.46 3.43 26.76
CA ILE A 350 -45.66 2.61 26.95
C ILE A 350 -46.80 3.33 26.23
N ASN A 351 -47.33 2.73 25.17
CA ASN A 351 -48.50 3.26 24.46
C ASN A 351 -49.75 2.49 24.88
N THR A 352 -50.82 3.20 25.17
CA THR A 352 -52.14 2.60 25.45
C THR A 352 -52.85 2.30 24.14
N ILE A 353 -53.41 1.07 24.04
CA ILE A 353 -54.07 0.56 22.85
C ILE A 353 -55.59 0.66 23.08
N PRO A 354 -56.37 1.26 22.12
CA PRO A 354 -57.83 1.22 22.18
C PRO A 354 -58.39 -0.19 22.10
N ALA A 355 -59.57 -0.42 22.68
CA ALA A 355 -60.23 -1.72 22.60
C ALA A 355 -60.57 -2.07 21.13
N GLY A 356 -60.25 -3.28 20.73
CA GLY A 356 -60.46 -3.80 19.36
C GLY A 356 -59.22 -3.90 18.50
N TYR A 357 -58.03 -3.54 19.03
CA TYR A 357 -56.77 -3.73 18.37
C TYR A 357 -55.92 -4.83 19.04
N GLU A 358 -55.33 -5.69 18.24
CA GLU A 358 -54.40 -6.74 18.70
C GLU A 358 -52.94 -6.33 18.43
N LEU A 359 -52.10 -6.63 19.39
CA LEU A 359 -50.68 -6.34 19.33
C LEU A 359 -49.97 -7.46 18.58
N LYS A 360 -49.45 -7.19 17.38
CA LYS A 360 -48.63 -8.14 16.65
C LYS A 360 -47.19 -7.63 16.57
N SER A 361 -46.31 -8.34 17.26
CA SER A 361 -44.87 -8.08 17.15
C SER A 361 -44.36 -8.65 15.82
N THR A 362 -43.90 -7.79 14.93
CA THR A 362 -43.14 -8.23 13.76
C THR A 362 -41.66 -8.21 14.14
N ASP A 363 -41.13 -9.36 14.55
CA ASP A 363 -39.70 -9.54 14.68
C ASP A 363 -39.11 -9.73 13.28
N PRO A 364 -38.36 -8.75 12.73
CA PRO A 364 -37.61 -9.00 11.50
C PRO A 364 -36.52 -10.02 11.85
N GLN A 365 -36.82 -11.32 11.60
CA GLN A 365 -35.89 -12.43 11.80
C GLN A 365 -34.66 -12.29 10.89
N ARG A 366 -33.88 -11.27 11.11
CA ARG A 366 -32.57 -11.13 10.50
C ARG A 366 -31.55 -11.73 11.45
N ASN A 367 -30.93 -12.80 11.02
CA ASN A 367 -29.99 -13.56 11.85
C ASN A 367 -28.67 -12.77 11.92
N LEU A 368 -28.46 -12.02 13.00
CA LEU A 368 -27.21 -11.30 13.28
C LEU A 368 -25.97 -12.22 13.27
N SER A 369 -26.18 -13.55 13.42
CA SER A 369 -25.11 -14.54 13.40
C SER A 369 -24.38 -14.65 12.06
N THR A 370 -24.95 -14.13 10.96
CA THR A 370 -24.33 -14.17 9.62
C THR A 370 -23.47 -12.94 9.33
N PHE A 371 -23.56 -11.87 10.13
CA PHE A 371 -22.82 -10.61 9.91
C PHE A 371 -21.31 -10.82 10.02
N GLU A 372 -20.84 -11.39 11.13
CA GLU A 372 -19.40 -11.56 11.36
C GLU A 372 -18.72 -12.47 10.31
N PRO A 373 -19.23 -13.66 9.99
CA PRO A 373 -18.63 -14.51 8.96
C PRO A 373 -18.57 -13.84 7.58
N PHE A 374 -19.63 -13.14 7.18
CA PHE A 374 -19.69 -12.45 5.90
C PHE A 374 -18.68 -11.29 5.83
N MET A 375 -18.63 -10.46 6.86
CA MET A 375 -17.66 -9.36 6.96
C MET A 375 -16.22 -9.88 6.95
N ARG A 376 -15.95 -10.98 7.65
CA ARG A 376 -14.63 -11.61 7.67
C ARG A 376 -14.18 -12.05 6.29
N GLU A 377 -15.06 -12.67 5.50
CA GLU A 377 -14.73 -13.10 4.13
C GLU A 377 -14.50 -11.90 3.18
N LEU A 378 -15.29 -10.84 3.29
CA LEU A 378 -15.05 -9.62 2.51
C LEU A 378 -13.71 -8.98 2.85
N ILE A 379 -13.37 -8.89 4.13
CA ILE A 379 -12.10 -8.30 4.58
C ILE A 379 -10.90 -9.18 4.19
N LYS A 380 -11.06 -10.52 4.15
CA LYS A 380 -10.03 -11.42 3.63
C LYS A 380 -9.76 -11.18 2.14
N GLN A 381 -10.80 -11.01 1.32
CA GLN A 381 -10.66 -10.69 -0.11
C GLN A 381 -9.95 -9.35 -0.30
N LEU A 382 -10.32 -8.35 0.50
CA LEU A 382 -9.67 -7.05 0.53
C LEU A 382 -8.19 -7.17 0.91
N GLY A 383 -7.90 -7.90 1.98
CA GLY A 383 -6.54 -8.17 2.42
C GLY A 383 -5.70 -8.89 1.36
N ALA A 384 -6.30 -9.85 0.65
CA ALA A 384 -5.63 -10.55 -0.46
C ALA A 384 -5.28 -9.60 -1.61
N ALA A 385 -6.16 -8.66 -1.96
CA ALA A 385 -5.91 -7.65 -2.99
C ALA A 385 -4.79 -6.66 -2.61
N LEU A 386 -4.69 -6.30 -1.32
CA LEU A 386 -3.68 -5.37 -0.80
C LEU A 386 -2.37 -6.07 -0.37
N GLY A 387 -2.32 -7.40 -0.43
CA GLY A 387 -1.17 -8.18 0.08
C GLY A 387 -1.00 -8.12 1.60
N ILE A 388 -2.06 -7.81 2.35
CA ILE A 388 -2.07 -7.71 3.81
C ILE A 388 -3.00 -8.79 4.37
N PRO A 389 -2.51 -9.81 5.09
CA PRO A 389 -3.36 -10.83 5.71
C PRO A 389 -4.41 -10.24 6.64
N TYR A 390 -5.55 -10.92 6.75
CA TYR A 390 -6.66 -10.51 7.60
C TYR A 390 -6.24 -10.22 9.04
N GLU A 391 -5.41 -11.08 9.62
CA GLU A 391 -4.93 -10.98 11.00
C GLU A 391 -4.14 -9.69 11.24
N VAL A 392 -3.32 -9.30 10.26
CA VAL A 392 -2.51 -8.07 10.30
C VAL A 392 -3.39 -6.84 10.04
N LEU A 393 -4.32 -6.93 9.08
CA LEU A 393 -5.21 -5.84 8.71
C LEU A 393 -6.18 -5.49 9.85
N MET A 394 -6.76 -6.51 10.49
CA MET A 394 -7.74 -6.35 11.57
C MET A 394 -7.10 -6.36 12.97
N LYS A 395 -5.78 -6.62 13.06
CA LYS A 395 -5.03 -6.78 14.31
C LYS A 395 -5.66 -7.82 15.24
N SER A 396 -6.19 -8.91 14.65
CA SER A 396 -6.92 -9.97 15.33
C SER A 396 -6.24 -11.32 15.07
N PHE A 397 -5.50 -11.80 16.07
CA PHE A 397 -4.69 -13.02 16.00
C PHE A 397 -5.39 -14.18 16.71
N ASN A 398 -6.58 -14.57 16.22
CA ASN A 398 -7.39 -15.65 16.77
C ASN A 398 -7.03 -17.04 16.18
N ALA A 399 -6.10 -17.10 15.22
CA ALA A 399 -5.60 -18.35 14.66
C ALA A 399 -4.54 -19.01 15.55
N SER A 400 -4.17 -20.26 15.24
CA SER A 400 -3.04 -20.91 15.92
C SER A 400 -1.75 -20.09 15.74
N TYR A 401 -0.84 -20.20 16.70
CA TYR A 401 0.46 -19.52 16.66
C TYR A 401 1.20 -19.72 15.33
N THR A 402 1.23 -20.96 14.83
CA THR A 402 1.88 -21.29 13.55
C THR A 402 1.24 -20.59 12.37
N ALA A 403 -0.09 -20.55 12.30
CA ALA A 403 -0.81 -19.88 11.22
C ALA A 403 -0.61 -18.36 11.26
N SER A 404 -0.70 -17.75 12.45
CA SER A 404 -0.44 -16.32 12.63
C SER A 404 0.99 -15.94 12.25
N ARG A 405 1.97 -16.76 12.61
CA ARG A 405 3.37 -16.57 12.23
C ARG A 405 3.56 -16.67 10.72
N ALA A 406 2.96 -17.65 10.06
CA ALA A 406 3.05 -17.79 8.60
C ALA A 406 2.45 -16.58 7.88
N ALA A 407 1.31 -16.08 8.33
CA ALA A 407 0.68 -14.88 7.78
C ALA A 407 1.57 -13.63 7.96
N LEU A 408 2.16 -13.45 9.15
CA LEU A 408 3.09 -12.35 9.42
C LEU A 408 4.33 -12.42 8.53
N LEU A 409 4.94 -13.60 8.35
CA LEU A 409 6.12 -13.78 7.49
C LEU A 409 5.81 -13.46 6.03
N GLN A 410 4.65 -13.85 5.52
CA GLN A 410 4.23 -13.54 4.17
C GLN A 410 4.02 -12.03 3.97
N ALA A 411 3.33 -11.37 4.91
CA ALA A 411 3.15 -9.92 4.88
C ALA A 411 4.50 -9.18 4.93
N TRP A 412 5.40 -9.68 5.77
CA TRP A 412 6.72 -9.07 5.96
C TRP A 412 7.58 -9.10 4.70
N ALA A 413 7.51 -10.17 3.91
CA ALA A 413 8.19 -10.24 2.61
C ALA A 413 7.73 -9.10 1.67
N GLY A 414 6.42 -8.83 1.62
CA GLY A 414 5.85 -7.71 0.88
C GLY A 414 6.31 -6.34 1.40
N PHE A 415 6.33 -6.15 2.72
CA PHE A 415 6.80 -4.90 3.34
C PHE A 415 8.30 -4.65 3.09
N LYS A 416 9.15 -5.69 3.16
CA LYS A 416 10.58 -5.58 2.81
C LYS A 416 10.77 -5.14 1.36
N MET A 417 10.07 -5.76 0.41
CA MET A 417 10.15 -5.39 -1.01
C MET A 417 9.74 -3.92 -1.24
N ARG A 418 8.65 -3.47 -0.62
CA ARG A 418 8.19 -2.07 -0.70
C ARG A 418 9.19 -1.10 -0.06
N ARG A 419 9.84 -1.50 1.04
CA ARG A 419 10.88 -0.71 1.71
C ARG A 419 12.12 -0.54 0.83
N GLU A 420 12.61 -1.61 0.21
CA GLU A 420 13.75 -1.58 -0.71
C GLU A 420 13.47 -0.66 -1.89
N TRP A 421 12.26 -0.78 -2.47
CA TRP A 421 11.83 0.13 -3.53
C TRP A 421 11.80 1.59 -3.06
N PHE A 422 11.15 1.87 -1.93
CA PHE A 422 11.02 3.23 -1.40
C PHE A 422 12.38 3.85 -1.01
N SER A 423 13.26 3.06 -0.40
CA SER A 423 14.59 3.52 -0.05
C SER A 423 15.42 3.87 -1.29
N ARG A 424 15.33 3.06 -2.36
CA ARG A 424 16.02 3.29 -3.62
C ARG A 424 15.51 4.54 -4.34
N ASP A 425 14.19 4.76 -4.37
CA ASP A 425 13.58 5.79 -5.20
C ASP A 425 13.40 7.13 -4.47
N PHE A 426 13.44 7.15 -3.14
CA PHE A 426 13.37 8.38 -2.33
C PHE A 426 14.61 8.61 -1.48
N CYS A 427 14.93 7.70 -0.56
CA CYS A 427 15.96 7.97 0.44
C CYS A 427 17.35 8.07 -0.16
N GLN A 428 17.69 7.19 -1.07
CA GLN A 428 19.00 7.14 -1.73
C GLN A 428 19.28 8.38 -2.58
N PRO A 429 18.40 8.86 -3.46
CA PRO A 429 18.62 10.09 -4.22
C PRO A 429 18.74 11.34 -3.34
N VAL A 430 18.00 11.40 -2.22
CA VAL A 430 18.12 12.50 -1.25
C VAL A 430 19.50 12.47 -0.58
N TYR A 431 19.96 11.29 -0.17
CA TYR A 431 21.30 11.12 0.40
C TYR A 431 22.39 11.53 -0.58
N GLU A 432 22.29 11.12 -1.85
CA GLU A 432 23.24 11.48 -2.89
C GLU A 432 23.30 13.00 -3.14
N ALA A 433 22.15 13.66 -3.12
CA ALA A 433 22.07 15.12 -3.24
C ALA A 433 22.70 15.81 -2.03
N TRP A 434 22.41 15.35 -0.83
CA TRP A 434 22.99 15.86 0.40
C TRP A 434 24.51 15.62 0.45
N LEU A 435 24.97 14.40 0.14
CA LEU A 435 26.41 14.06 0.16
C LEU A 435 27.17 14.89 -0.87
N THR A 436 26.57 15.10 -2.04
CA THR A 436 27.17 15.97 -3.08
C THR A 436 27.38 17.40 -2.55
N GLU A 437 26.40 17.94 -1.80
CA GLU A 437 26.56 19.25 -1.15
C GLU A 437 27.59 19.21 -0.03
N ALA A 438 27.60 18.17 0.80
CA ALA A 438 28.52 18.00 1.92
C ALA A 438 30.00 17.97 1.46
N VAL A 439 30.26 17.22 0.38
CA VAL A 439 31.59 17.16 -0.24
C VAL A 439 31.97 18.50 -0.90
N ALA A 440 31.04 19.13 -1.64
CA ALA A 440 31.28 20.41 -2.26
C ALA A 440 31.58 21.52 -1.25
N ARG A 441 31.02 21.45 -0.05
CA ARG A 441 31.28 22.38 1.07
C ARG A 441 32.55 22.03 1.87
N GLY A 442 33.20 20.91 1.56
CA GLY A 442 34.39 20.43 2.27
C GLY A 442 34.12 19.88 3.68
N ARG A 443 32.86 19.63 4.04
CA ARG A 443 32.49 19.04 5.34
C ARG A 443 32.72 17.54 5.39
N VAL A 444 32.58 16.86 4.27
CA VAL A 444 32.90 15.45 4.08
C VAL A 444 34.02 15.32 3.05
N LYS A 445 35.06 14.59 3.40
CA LYS A 445 36.17 14.31 2.48
C LYS A 445 35.84 13.07 1.67
N ALA A 446 35.85 13.18 0.36
CA ALA A 446 35.64 12.07 -0.58
C ALA A 446 36.50 12.29 -1.82
N GLU A 447 37.65 11.65 -1.85
CA GLU A 447 38.62 11.86 -2.94
C GLU A 447 38.05 11.33 -4.27
N GLY A 448 38.23 12.10 -5.33
CA GLY A 448 37.76 11.75 -6.67
C GLY A 448 36.25 11.83 -6.89
N PHE A 449 35.45 12.27 -5.91
CA PHE A 449 33.99 12.30 -5.94
C PHE A 449 33.40 13.01 -7.16
N PHE A 450 33.98 14.13 -7.60
CA PHE A 450 33.50 14.90 -8.75
C PHE A 450 34.19 14.54 -10.07
N ASN A 451 35.21 13.69 -10.03
CA ASN A 451 36.03 13.40 -11.21
C ASN A 451 35.53 12.21 -12.00
N ASP A 452 34.96 11.19 -11.30
CA ASP A 452 34.53 9.95 -11.90
C ASP A 452 33.18 9.51 -11.31
N PRO A 453 32.13 9.31 -12.15
CA PRO A 453 30.82 8.84 -11.70
C PRO A 453 30.88 7.50 -10.93
N LYS A 454 31.81 6.61 -11.28
CA LYS A 454 32.00 5.32 -10.58
C LYS A 454 32.52 5.53 -9.16
N ILE A 455 33.46 6.46 -8.96
CA ILE A 455 33.98 6.83 -7.64
C ILE A 455 32.89 7.52 -6.82
N LYS A 456 32.11 8.42 -7.45
CA LYS A 456 30.95 9.02 -6.82
C LYS A 456 29.96 7.94 -6.34
N ALA A 457 29.59 7.00 -7.18
CA ALA A 457 28.68 5.92 -6.82
C ALA A 457 29.25 5.04 -5.68
N ALA A 458 30.57 4.81 -5.67
CA ALA A 458 31.22 4.04 -4.61
C ALA A 458 31.16 4.74 -3.23
N TRP A 459 31.26 6.08 -3.19
CA TRP A 459 31.07 6.87 -1.97
C TRP A 459 29.60 6.96 -1.56
N CYS A 460 28.67 7.06 -2.51
CA CYS A 460 27.26 7.19 -2.26
C CYS A 460 26.57 5.88 -1.85
N ASN A 461 27.26 4.74 -1.88
CA ASN A 461 26.67 3.47 -1.53
C ASN A 461 26.23 3.46 -0.06
N ALA A 462 24.98 3.06 0.19
CA ALA A 462 24.37 3.04 1.52
C ALA A 462 23.29 1.97 1.66
N GLU A 463 23.05 1.55 2.89
CA GLU A 463 21.93 0.72 3.27
C GLU A 463 20.94 1.53 4.11
N TRP A 464 19.65 1.15 4.04
CA TRP A 464 18.58 1.84 4.76
C TRP A 464 17.87 0.86 5.67
N TYR A 465 17.95 1.09 6.97
CA TYR A 465 17.32 0.25 7.99
C TYR A 465 15.99 0.84 8.43
N GLY A 466 14.98 -0.02 8.52
CA GLY A 466 13.62 0.37 8.91
C GLY A 466 13.06 -0.54 10.00
N PRO A 467 11.73 -0.53 10.20
CA PRO A 467 11.06 -1.37 11.18
C PRO A 467 11.48 -2.84 11.07
N THR A 468 11.50 -3.51 12.18
CA THR A 468 11.75 -4.96 12.25
C THR A 468 10.43 -5.71 12.44
N MET A 469 10.40 -6.95 12.01
CA MET A 469 9.31 -7.84 12.40
C MET A 469 9.44 -8.10 13.91
N GLY A 470 8.38 -7.83 14.68
CA GLY A 470 8.39 -8.12 16.11
C GLY A 470 8.79 -9.57 16.40
N VAL A 471 9.60 -9.75 17.43
CA VAL A 471 10.10 -11.07 17.86
C VAL A 471 8.98 -11.82 18.57
N LEU A 472 8.56 -12.97 18.03
CA LEU A 472 7.49 -13.80 18.63
C LEU A 472 8.05 -14.78 19.66
N ASP A 473 9.25 -15.31 19.43
CA ASP A 473 9.98 -16.20 20.34
C ASP A 473 11.43 -15.72 20.44
N PRO A 474 11.75 -14.84 21.42
CA PRO A 474 13.05 -14.20 21.51
C PRO A 474 14.22 -15.19 21.59
N VAL A 475 14.03 -16.32 22.27
CA VAL A 475 15.10 -17.31 22.49
C VAL A 475 15.43 -18.01 21.16
N LYS A 476 14.43 -18.61 20.53
CA LYS A 476 14.65 -19.34 19.25
C LYS A 476 15.13 -18.44 18.12
N GLU A 477 14.67 -17.19 18.08
CA GLU A 477 15.11 -16.24 17.05
C GLU A 477 16.56 -15.81 17.28
N ALA A 478 16.97 -15.57 18.54
CA ALA A 478 18.36 -15.28 18.89
C ALA A 478 19.29 -16.46 18.60
N GLU A 479 18.88 -17.70 18.92
CA GLU A 479 19.63 -18.93 18.58
C GLU A 479 19.77 -19.09 17.07
N SER A 480 18.69 -18.89 16.32
CA SER A 480 18.70 -18.95 14.86
C SER A 480 19.63 -17.90 14.25
N ALA A 481 19.62 -16.66 14.77
CA ALA A 481 20.54 -15.59 14.36
C ALA A 481 22.00 -15.97 14.64
N GLN A 482 22.25 -16.49 15.84
CA GLN A 482 23.59 -16.98 16.22
C GLN A 482 24.08 -18.07 15.24
N MET A 483 23.25 -19.06 14.92
CA MET A 483 23.59 -20.11 13.97
C MET A 483 23.90 -19.54 12.57
N ARG A 484 23.07 -18.60 12.06
CA ARG A 484 23.34 -17.97 10.75
C ARG A 484 24.67 -17.24 10.70
N VAL A 485 25.03 -16.56 11.79
CA VAL A 485 26.32 -15.88 11.89
C VAL A 485 27.47 -16.89 11.99
N MET A 486 27.33 -17.95 12.80
CA MET A 486 28.35 -18.99 12.96
C MET A 486 28.64 -19.73 11.67
N PHE A 487 27.60 -20.00 10.85
CA PHE A 487 27.77 -20.66 9.54
C PHE A 487 28.15 -19.70 8.41
N GLY A 488 28.38 -18.41 8.69
CA GLY A 488 28.74 -17.42 7.67
C GLY A 488 27.62 -17.09 6.69
N LEU A 489 26.37 -17.41 7.05
CA LEU A 489 25.17 -17.11 6.22
C LEU A 489 24.70 -15.67 6.41
N SER A 490 25.09 -15.03 7.52
CA SER A 490 24.74 -13.65 7.86
C SER A 490 25.87 -12.99 8.65
N THR A 491 25.75 -11.69 8.88
CA THR A 491 26.68 -10.93 9.73
C THR A 491 25.98 -10.45 10.99
N ARG A 492 26.72 -10.23 12.07
CA ARG A 492 26.17 -9.67 13.33
C ARG A 492 25.45 -8.36 13.13
N GLU A 493 25.96 -7.54 12.23
CA GLU A 493 25.38 -6.26 11.88
C GLU A 493 24.01 -6.43 11.20
N LYS A 494 23.91 -7.34 10.22
CA LYS A 494 22.64 -7.63 9.56
C LYS A 494 21.61 -8.20 10.54
N GLU A 495 22.03 -9.12 11.42
CA GLU A 495 21.13 -9.68 12.44
C GLU A 495 20.69 -8.61 13.46
N ALA A 496 21.59 -7.71 13.90
CA ALA A 496 21.23 -6.60 14.77
C ALA A 496 20.20 -5.67 14.11
N ALA A 497 20.44 -5.31 12.85
CA ALA A 497 19.51 -4.47 12.10
C ALA A 497 18.15 -5.15 11.86
N GLU A 498 18.13 -6.46 11.53
CA GLU A 498 16.90 -7.19 11.26
C GLU A 498 16.10 -7.54 12.53
N MET A 499 16.76 -7.82 13.65
CA MET A 499 16.10 -8.19 14.91
C MET A 499 15.68 -7.01 15.77
N THR A 500 16.55 -6.00 15.87
CA THR A 500 16.37 -4.90 16.82
C THR A 500 16.27 -3.52 16.16
N GLY A 501 16.60 -3.41 14.87
CA GLY A 501 16.64 -2.13 14.16
C GLY A 501 17.78 -1.23 14.60
N THR A 502 18.80 -1.77 15.28
CA THR A 502 19.96 -1.03 15.80
C THR A 502 21.20 -1.27 14.96
N ASP A 503 22.13 -0.33 15.03
CA ASP A 503 23.45 -0.47 14.43
C ASP A 503 24.36 -1.29 15.35
N TRP A 504 24.92 -2.39 14.84
CA TRP A 504 25.79 -3.27 15.60
C TRP A 504 27.06 -2.58 16.10
N ASN A 505 27.65 -1.68 15.31
CA ASN A 505 28.85 -0.96 15.70
C ASN A 505 28.57 -0.02 16.89
N GLU A 506 27.44 0.72 16.85
CA GLU A 506 26.99 1.52 18.01
C GLU A 506 26.74 0.65 19.24
N ASN A 507 26.13 -0.53 19.06
CA ASN A 507 25.88 -1.45 20.15
C ASN A 507 27.18 -1.93 20.80
N ILE A 508 28.21 -2.28 20.03
CA ILE A 508 29.51 -2.73 20.55
C ILE A 508 30.23 -1.62 21.28
N GLU A 509 30.24 -0.39 20.77
CA GLU A 509 30.82 0.76 21.44
C GLU A 509 30.16 1.01 22.80
N ARG A 510 28.82 0.99 22.84
CA ARG A 510 28.07 1.13 24.11
C ARG A 510 28.34 0.00 25.08
N LEU A 511 28.36 -1.25 24.63
CA LEU A 511 28.69 -2.41 25.44
C LEU A 511 30.11 -2.32 26.04
N ALA A 512 31.07 -1.81 25.29
CA ALA A 512 32.44 -1.59 25.78
C ALA A 512 32.46 -0.57 26.91
N ILE A 513 31.73 0.54 26.77
CA ILE A 513 31.59 1.57 27.81
C ILE A 513 30.88 1.00 29.07
N GLU A 514 29.79 0.25 28.85
CA GLU A 514 29.03 -0.38 29.95
C GLU A 514 29.88 -1.39 30.72
N ARG A 515 30.61 -2.26 30.02
CA ARG A 515 31.54 -3.23 30.63
C ARG A 515 32.61 -2.54 31.50
N LYS A 516 33.17 -1.45 30.99
CA LYS A 516 34.15 -0.67 31.72
C LYS A 516 33.54 -0.10 33.01
N ARG A 517 32.33 0.50 32.92
CA ARG A 517 31.61 1.04 34.07
C ARG A 517 31.24 -0.03 35.10
N LEU A 518 30.77 -1.19 34.65
CA LEU A 518 30.48 -2.32 35.55
C LEU A 518 31.72 -2.81 36.28
N SER A 519 32.85 -2.94 35.58
CA SER A 519 34.14 -3.30 36.15
C SER A 519 34.61 -2.28 37.21
N GLU A 520 34.52 -0.98 36.91
CA GLU A 520 34.89 0.11 37.80
C GLU A 520 33.98 0.19 39.05
N SER A 521 32.71 -0.21 38.92
CA SER A 521 31.72 -0.21 40.00
C SER A 521 31.72 -1.49 40.85
N GLY A 522 32.57 -2.47 40.54
CA GLY A 522 32.61 -3.76 41.23
C GLY A 522 31.35 -4.64 41.01
N LEU A 523 30.54 -4.31 40.03
CA LEU A 523 29.37 -5.10 39.64
C LEU A 523 29.79 -6.27 38.72
N PRO A 524 29.10 -7.43 38.81
CA PRO A 524 29.45 -8.57 37.98
C PRO A 524 29.27 -8.21 36.49
N VAL A 525 30.34 -8.29 35.73
CA VAL A 525 30.28 -8.30 34.28
C VAL A 525 29.75 -9.66 33.92
N TYR A 526 28.54 -9.72 33.33
CA TYR A 526 28.00 -10.98 32.83
C TYR A 526 29.05 -11.66 31.95
N PRO A 527 29.37 -12.95 32.21
CA PRO A 527 30.33 -13.67 31.40
C PRO A 527 29.87 -13.65 29.96
N ASN A 528 30.82 -13.57 29.03
CA ASN A 528 30.51 -13.80 27.63
C ASN A 528 29.73 -15.10 27.54
N VAL A 529 28.50 -15.07 27.07
CA VAL A 529 27.75 -16.26 26.67
C VAL A 529 28.38 -16.78 25.38
N VAL A 530 29.61 -17.24 25.50
CA VAL A 530 30.28 -18.09 24.53
C VAL A 530 30.16 -19.50 25.11
N GLY A 531 29.13 -20.20 24.63
CA GLY A 531 28.87 -21.57 25.04
C GLY A 531 27.62 -21.70 25.91
N VAL A 532 26.46 -21.61 25.31
CA VAL A 532 25.35 -22.46 25.74
C VAL A 532 25.81 -23.86 25.44
N SER A 533 26.33 -24.56 26.47
CA SER A 533 26.42 -26.02 26.42
C SER A 533 24.99 -26.50 26.15
N VAL A 534 24.78 -27.09 24.99
CA VAL A 534 23.63 -27.94 24.77
C VAL A 534 23.67 -28.95 25.91
N ALA A 535 22.78 -28.78 26.91
CA ALA A 535 22.56 -29.82 27.89
C ALA A 535 22.20 -31.06 27.08
N GLU A 536 23.10 -32.05 27.13
CA GLU A 536 22.81 -33.39 26.67
C GLU A 536 21.50 -33.78 27.37
N GLY A 537 20.45 -33.97 26.57
CA GLY A 537 19.18 -34.47 27.08
C GLY A 537 19.48 -35.78 27.80
N GLU A 538 19.22 -35.80 29.09
CA GLU A 538 19.08 -37.04 29.85
C GLU A 538 18.05 -37.89 29.09
N ASN A 539 18.58 -38.94 28.54
CA ASN A 539 17.82 -40.06 27.98
C ASN A 539 17.20 -40.78 29.20
N ASP A 540 16.07 -40.33 29.64
CA ASP A 540 15.20 -41.16 30.48
C ASP A 540 14.71 -42.33 29.63
N GLY A 541 15.52 -43.39 29.67
CA GLY A 541 15.16 -44.70 29.21
C GLY A 541 14.04 -45.23 30.09
N GLU A 542 12.81 -45.05 29.68
CA GLU A 542 11.70 -45.86 30.19
C GLU A 542 11.93 -47.31 29.81
N ASN A 543 12.33 -48.09 30.84
CA ASN A 543 12.28 -49.55 30.85
C ASN A 543 10.82 -49.96 30.63
N LEU A 544 10.50 -50.41 29.44
CA LEU A 544 9.35 -51.24 29.17
C LEU A 544 9.65 -52.66 29.72
N GLU A 545 9.22 -52.92 30.97
CA GLU A 545 9.09 -54.26 31.48
C GLU A 545 8.04 -55.00 30.65
N GLU A 546 8.53 -56.03 29.97
CA GLU A 546 7.70 -57.11 29.40
C GLU A 546 6.88 -57.76 30.53
N ARG A 547 5.61 -57.53 30.58
CA ARG A 547 4.68 -58.43 31.31
C ARG A 547 4.28 -59.55 30.36
N SER A 548 4.87 -60.70 30.62
CA SER A 548 4.40 -61.99 30.14
C SER A 548 3.06 -62.32 30.75
N ASP A 549 2.02 -62.34 29.93
CA ASP A 549 0.75 -62.97 30.28
C ASP A 549 0.92 -64.49 30.11
N THR A 550 0.89 -65.19 31.25
CA THR A 550 0.56 -66.60 31.31
C THR A 550 -0.67 -66.75 32.22
N ASP A 551 -1.63 -67.52 31.66
CA ASP A 551 -2.73 -68.25 32.31
C ASP A 551 -3.96 -67.44 32.80
N ASP A 552 -5.10 -67.63 32.22
CA ASP A 552 -6.18 -68.66 32.12
C ASP A 552 -7.33 -68.13 31.26
#